data_10fb34ddbd5181139539aefd74b90c0e
#
_entry.id   10fb34ddbd5181139539aefd74b90c0e
#
_cell.length_a   1.000
_cell.length_b   1.000
_cell.length_c   1.000
_cell.angle_alpha   90.00
_cell.angle_beta   90.00
_cell.angle_gamma   90.00
#
_symmetry.space_group_name_H-M   'P 1'
#
loop_
_entity.id
_entity.type
_entity.pdbx_description
1 polymer ?
#
loop_
_entity_poly.entity_id
_entity_poly.type
_entity_poly.pdbx_seq_one_letter_code
_entity_poly.pdbx_strand_id
1 'polypeptide(L)'
;MHHTPPIYPKEKIYYIDENGEMVTGWKDIDNFRYFFDENGEMSTGWKETKEGTYYFQEDGKMSVGWQKIGEDTYYFDKEGKMLTGKQRVFQLDCVFGKDGKLQSKASKVDPEKPMVALTFDDGPGKYTDSLLDKLEEYGARATFFMVGTNAAKYPDTIKRMEEIGCEIGNHTTNHKNLVKLDDASVKEEIQSTDAAIAAAVGHGASLLRPPFGSYNDKVKSLAGKPVIMWSLDTLDWKKKDAALIRDYVLETVSDGDVILLHDIHDFSVNAAFELIPKLIEQGYQLVTVSELAEARGISLENGVRYSQFYKQ
;
A
#
# COMPACT_ATOMS: atom_id res chain seq x y z
N MET A 1 -22.73 -21.85 40.41
CA MET A 1 -23.28 -22.63 39.29
C MET A 1 -22.87 -21.89 38.02
N HIS A 2 -21.86 -22.43 37.28
CA HIS A 2 -21.49 -21.87 35.99
C HIS A 2 -22.50 -22.34 34.94
N HIS A 3 -23.32 -21.44 34.43
CA HIS A 3 -24.15 -21.71 33.26
C HIS A 3 -23.27 -21.60 32.02
N THR A 4 -22.92 -22.75 31.45
CA THR A 4 -22.41 -22.83 30.08
C THR A 4 -23.57 -22.48 29.13
N PRO A 5 -23.46 -21.49 28.26
CA PRO A 5 -24.51 -21.20 27.31
C PRO A 5 -24.76 -22.41 26.38
N PRO A 6 -26.00 -22.65 25.96
CA PRO A 6 -26.29 -23.77 25.06
C PRO A 6 -25.56 -23.60 23.73
N ILE A 7 -24.82 -24.62 23.31
CA ILE A 7 -24.22 -24.70 21.99
C ILE A 7 -25.35 -25.07 21.01
N TYR A 8 -25.80 -24.11 20.20
CA TYR A 8 -26.70 -24.40 19.11
C TYR A 8 -25.89 -25.08 17.99
N PRO A 9 -26.38 -26.19 17.40
CA PRO A 9 -25.72 -26.78 16.24
C PRO A 9 -25.69 -25.76 15.08
N LYS A 10 -24.53 -25.62 14.44
CA LYS A 10 -24.38 -24.78 13.24
C LYS A 10 -25.37 -25.28 12.18
N GLU A 11 -26.17 -24.40 11.59
CA GLU A 11 -27.08 -24.79 10.50
C GLU A 11 -26.27 -25.33 9.33
N LYS A 12 -26.66 -26.49 8.82
CA LYS A 12 -26.05 -27.12 7.65
C LYS A 12 -26.62 -26.47 6.39
N ILE A 13 -25.73 -26.02 5.51
CA ILE A 13 -26.09 -25.37 4.25
C ILE A 13 -25.78 -26.33 3.10
N TYR A 14 -26.72 -26.46 2.18
CA TYR A 14 -26.64 -27.32 0.99
C TYR A 14 -26.93 -26.47 -0.23
N TYR A 15 -26.37 -26.85 -1.37
CA TYR A 15 -26.67 -26.25 -2.66
C TYR A 15 -27.35 -27.27 -3.58
N ILE A 16 -28.50 -26.88 -4.12
CA ILE A 16 -29.23 -27.68 -5.13
C ILE A 16 -29.04 -26.99 -6.48
N ASP A 17 -28.60 -27.73 -7.47
CA ASP A 17 -28.39 -27.20 -8.82
C ASP A 17 -29.70 -26.97 -9.59
N GLU A 18 -29.59 -26.46 -10.80
CA GLU A 18 -30.74 -26.20 -11.70
C GLU A 18 -31.53 -27.44 -12.13
N ASN A 19 -30.96 -28.63 -11.98
CA ASN A 19 -31.61 -29.92 -12.26
C ASN A 19 -32.28 -30.51 -11.01
N GLY A 20 -32.18 -29.83 -9.85
CA GLY A 20 -32.70 -30.30 -8.58
C GLY A 20 -31.79 -31.31 -7.88
N GLU A 21 -30.52 -31.44 -8.29
CA GLU A 21 -29.56 -32.36 -7.71
C GLU A 21 -28.71 -31.67 -6.63
N MET A 22 -28.43 -32.40 -5.55
CA MET A 22 -27.55 -31.91 -4.48
C MET A 22 -26.09 -31.89 -4.95
N VAL A 23 -25.44 -30.73 -4.82
CA VAL A 23 -24.05 -30.54 -5.24
C VAL A 23 -23.10 -31.11 -4.20
N THR A 24 -22.04 -31.78 -4.65
CA THR A 24 -20.88 -32.24 -3.85
C THR A 24 -19.58 -31.82 -4.56
N GLY A 25 -18.49 -31.70 -3.80
CA GLY A 25 -17.20 -31.24 -4.33
C GLY A 25 -17.15 -29.73 -4.58
N TRP A 26 -16.29 -29.34 -5.52
CA TRP A 26 -16.08 -27.93 -5.88
C TRP A 26 -17.23 -27.35 -6.71
N LYS A 27 -17.68 -26.15 -6.36
CA LYS A 27 -18.71 -25.43 -7.12
C LYS A 27 -18.42 -23.93 -7.13
N ASP A 28 -18.48 -23.34 -8.31
CA ASP A 28 -18.43 -21.89 -8.49
C ASP A 28 -19.86 -21.34 -8.53
N ILE A 29 -20.15 -20.34 -7.66
CA ILE A 29 -21.46 -19.70 -7.50
C ILE A 29 -21.21 -18.20 -7.38
N ASP A 30 -21.81 -17.37 -8.23
CA ASP A 30 -21.72 -15.90 -8.22
C ASP A 30 -20.27 -15.38 -8.11
N ASN A 31 -19.34 -15.94 -8.90
CA ASN A 31 -17.90 -15.61 -8.93
C ASN A 31 -17.11 -16.01 -7.68
N PHE A 32 -17.70 -16.77 -6.76
CA PHE A 32 -16.99 -17.32 -5.60
C PHE A 32 -16.94 -18.84 -5.70
N ARG A 33 -15.88 -19.43 -5.15
CA ARG A 33 -15.68 -20.86 -5.12
C ARG A 33 -16.04 -21.42 -3.75
N TYR A 34 -16.80 -22.54 -3.76
CA TYR A 34 -17.27 -23.27 -2.58
C TYR A 34 -16.86 -24.73 -2.67
N PHE A 35 -16.87 -25.40 -1.54
CA PHE A 35 -16.68 -26.85 -1.48
C PHE A 35 -17.79 -27.48 -0.64
N PHE A 36 -18.44 -28.51 -1.18
CA PHE A 36 -19.46 -29.31 -0.51
C PHE A 36 -18.91 -30.70 -0.25
N ASP A 37 -19.09 -31.22 0.96
CA ASP A 37 -18.61 -32.55 1.31
C ASP A 37 -19.39 -33.67 0.60
N GLU A 38 -19.07 -34.94 0.94
CA GLU A 38 -19.73 -36.11 0.34
C GLU A 38 -21.24 -36.19 0.68
N ASN A 39 -21.68 -35.52 1.73
CA ASN A 39 -23.07 -35.42 2.14
C ASN A 39 -23.75 -34.14 1.59
N GLY A 40 -23.05 -33.35 0.77
CA GLY A 40 -23.52 -32.08 0.22
C GLY A 40 -23.49 -30.92 1.21
N GLU A 41 -22.86 -31.06 2.38
CA GLU A 41 -22.75 -29.99 3.37
C GLU A 41 -21.67 -28.99 2.97
N MET A 42 -21.99 -27.68 2.97
CA MET A 42 -21.06 -26.61 2.63
C MET A 42 -19.92 -26.53 3.66
N SER A 43 -18.69 -26.58 3.15
CA SER A 43 -17.49 -26.48 3.98
C SER A 43 -17.26 -25.06 4.49
N THR A 44 -16.88 -24.94 5.76
CA THR A 44 -16.39 -23.72 6.41
C THR A 44 -15.16 -24.04 7.24
N GLY A 45 -14.26 -23.06 7.42
CA GLY A 45 -13.00 -23.27 8.14
C GLY A 45 -11.98 -24.05 7.29
N TRP A 46 -11.07 -24.74 7.97
CA TRP A 46 -9.97 -25.48 7.33
C TRP A 46 -10.43 -26.74 6.62
N LYS A 47 -9.91 -26.95 5.43
CA LYS A 47 -10.16 -28.16 4.63
C LYS A 47 -8.88 -28.65 3.96
N GLU A 48 -8.52 -29.89 4.27
CA GLU A 48 -7.43 -30.59 3.58
C GLU A 48 -8.01 -31.45 2.45
N THR A 49 -7.38 -31.41 1.30
CA THR A 49 -7.66 -32.23 0.13
C THR A 49 -6.37 -32.84 -0.40
N LYS A 50 -6.45 -33.68 -1.45
CA LYS A 50 -5.25 -34.23 -2.11
C LYS A 50 -4.44 -33.14 -2.82
N GLU A 51 -5.10 -32.04 -3.25
CA GLU A 51 -4.46 -30.93 -3.96
C GLU A 51 -3.79 -29.94 -3.01
N GLY A 52 -4.24 -29.83 -1.75
CA GLY A 52 -3.68 -28.90 -0.75
C GLY A 52 -4.62 -28.58 0.38
N THR A 53 -4.22 -27.60 1.18
CA THR A 53 -5.00 -27.09 2.30
C THR A 53 -5.66 -25.77 1.90
N TYR A 54 -6.92 -25.63 2.23
CA TYR A 54 -7.80 -24.51 1.91
C TYR A 54 -8.45 -23.97 3.18
N TYR A 55 -8.94 -22.74 3.11
CA TYR A 55 -9.76 -22.17 4.16
C TYR A 55 -11.03 -21.56 3.57
N PHE A 56 -12.18 -21.88 4.14
CA PHE A 56 -13.48 -21.35 3.75
C PHE A 56 -13.99 -20.41 4.83
N GLN A 57 -14.46 -19.24 4.43
CA GLN A 57 -15.03 -18.25 5.34
C GLN A 57 -16.33 -18.79 5.96
N GLU A 58 -16.89 -18.06 6.93
CA GLU A 58 -18.13 -18.47 7.59
C GLU A 58 -19.33 -18.58 6.64
N ASP A 59 -19.31 -17.81 5.54
CA ASP A 59 -20.29 -17.85 4.45
C ASP A 59 -19.97 -18.93 3.39
N GLY A 60 -18.96 -19.75 3.61
CA GLY A 60 -18.55 -20.85 2.73
C GLY A 60 -17.65 -20.43 1.57
N LYS A 61 -17.34 -19.16 1.38
CA LYS A 61 -16.46 -18.72 0.29
C LYS A 61 -15.01 -19.15 0.53
N MET A 62 -14.39 -19.71 -0.51
CA MET A 62 -12.97 -20.06 -0.50
C MET A 62 -12.13 -18.80 -0.34
N SER A 63 -11.19 -18.82 0.62
CA SER A 63 -10.24 -17.73 0.86
C SER A 63 -9.12 -17.72 -0.17
N VAL A 64 -8.75 -16.51 -0.63
CA VAL A 64 -7.59 -16.21 -1.47
C VAL A 64 -6.85 -15.01 -0.92
N GLY A 65 -5.56 -14.86 -1.26
CA GLY A 65 -4.74 -13.75 -0.79
C GLY A 65 -4.38 -13.85 0.71
N TRP A 66 -4.03 -12.72 1.29
CA TRP A 66 -3.72 -12.61 2.72
C TRP A 66 -4.96 -12.84 3.58
N GLN A 67 -4.84 -13.72 4.58
CA GLN A 67 -5.91 -14.02 5.53
C GLN A 67 -5.37 -14.03 6.95
N LYS A 68 -6.03 -13.30 7.84
CA LYS A 68 -5.80 -13.40 9.29
C LYS A 68 -6.81 -14.37 9.88
N ILE A 69 -6.35 -15.50 10.40
CA ILE A 69 -7.19 -16.55 10.98
C ILE A 69 -6.76 -16.76 12.43
N GLY A 70 -7.59 -16.32 13.36
CA GLY A 70 -7.21 -16.17 14.76
C GLY A 70 -6.13 -15.09 14.91
N GLU A 71 -4.99 -15.45 15.52
CA GLU A 71 -3.85 -14.54 15.67
C GLU A 71 -2.78 -14.71 14.57
N ASP A 72 -2.91 -15.72 13.73
CA ASP A 72 -1.92 -16.07 12.72
C ASP A 72 -2.31 -15.54 11.34
N THR A 73 -1.30 -15.24 10.52
CA THR A 73 -1.45 -14.76 9.14
C THR A 73 -1.05 -15.88 8.17
N TYR A 74 -1.86 -16.04 7.12
CA TYR A 74 -1.68 -17.03 6.05
C TYR A 74 -1.79 -16.35 4.70
N TYR A 75 -1.30 -17.03 3.66
CA TYR A 75 -1.54 -16.62 2.29
C TYR A 75 -2.06 -17.80 1.47
N PHE A 76 -3.14 -17.58 0.72
CA PHE A 76 -3.73 -18.53 -0.21
C PHE A 76 -3.52 -18.03 -1.63
N ASP A 77 -3.05 -18.89 -2.53
CA ASP A 77 -2.88 -18.54 -3.93
C ASP A 77 -4.24 -18.28 -4.64
N LYS A 78 -4.19 -17.94 -5.92
CA LYS A 78 -5.42 -17.66 -6.69
C LYS A 78 -6.33 -18.88 -6.87
N GLU A 79 -5.80 -20.07 -6.69
CA GLU A 79 -6.55 -21.33 -6.65
C GLU A 79 -7.06 -21.66 -5.23
N GLY A 80 -6.77 -20.80 -4.23
CA GLY A 80 -7.17 -20.96 -2.84
C GLY A 80 -6.28 -21.89 -2.03
N LYS A 81 -5.13 -22.32 -2.57
CA LYS A 81 -4.23 -23.24 -1.90
C LYS A 81 -3.30 -22.49 -0.94
N MET A 82 -3.23 -22.95 0.32
CA MET A 82 -2.37 -22.39 1.34
C MET A 82 -0.88 -22.50 0.97
N LEU A 83 -0.13 -21.42 1.09
CA LEU A 83 1.31 -21.41 0.87
C LEU A 83 2.08 -21.91 2.10
N THR A 84 3.21 -22.59 1.85
CA THR A 84 4.16 -23.06 2.86
C THR A 84 5.60 -22.87 2.41
N GLY A 85 6.55 -22.85 3.35
CA GLY A 85 7.97 -22.68 3.05
C GLY A 85 8.33 -21.28 2.58
N LYS A 86 9.42 -21.15 1.80
CA LYS A 86 9.87 -19.88 1.24
C LYS A 86 9.12 -19.58 -0.05
N GLN A 87 8.45 -18.44 -0.09
CA GLN A 87 7.61 -18.00 -1.22
C GLN A 87 7.83 -16.53 -1.51
N ARG A 88 7.70 -16.16 -2.79
CA ARG A 88 7.59 -14.76 -3.20
C ARG A 88 6.11 -14.41 -3.37
N VAL A 89 5.61 -13.48 -2.55
CA VAL A 89 4.24 -12.98 -2.64
C VAL A 89 4.32 -11.50 -3.00
N PHE A 90 3.97 -11.17 -4.25
CA PHE A 90 4.16 -9.82 -4.81
C PHE A 90 5.62 -9.34 -4.67
N GLN A 91 5.87 -8.26 -3.92
CA GLN A 91 7.21 -7.73 -3.64
C GLN A 91 7.84 -8.29 -2.36
N LEU A 92 7.14 -9.17 -1.64
CA LEU A 92 7.57 -9.71 -0.35
C LEU A 92 8.23 -11.09 -0.48
N ASP A 93 9.42 -11.24 0.08
CA ASP A 93 10.03 -12.53 0.36
C ASP A 93 9.44 -13.05 1.67
N CYS A 94 8.62 -14.09 1.61
CA CYS A 94 7.88 -14.63 2.72
C CYS A 94 8.44 -16.00 3.13
N VAL A 95 8.40 -16.29 4.44
CA VAL A 95 8.64 -17.61 4.97
C VAL A 95 7.40 -18.05 5.74
N PHE A 96 6.78 -19.12 5.27
CA PHE A 96 5.65 -19.77 5.95
C PHE A 96 6.11 -21.06 6.63
N GLY A 97 5.52 -21.38 7.77
CA GLY A 97 5.69 -22.66 8.44
C GLY A 97 5.14 -23.83 7.62
N LYS A 98 5.38 -25.06 8.05
CA LYS A 98 4.73 -26.24 7.46
C LYS A 98 3.21 -26.23 7.66
N ASP A 99 2.76 -25.52 8.70
CA ASP A 99 1.35 -25.27 9.04
C ASP A 99 0.76 -24.06 8.30
N GLY A 100 1.51 -23.45 7.38
CA GLY A 100 1.11 -22.29 6.58
C GLY A 100 1.18 -20.94 7.29
N LYS A 101 1.54 -20.89 8.58
CA LYS A 101 1.65 -19.63 9.32
C LYS A 101 2.82 -18.78 8.81
N LEU A 102 2.58 -17.50 8.59
CA LEU A 102 3.62 -16.55 8.26
C LEU A 102 4.62 -16.43 9.42
N GLN A 103 5.89 -16.70 9.15
CA GLN A 103 7.00 -16.59 10.11
C GLN A 103 7.79 -15.30 9.90
N SER A 104 7.97 -14.88 8.64
CA SER A 104 8.60 -13.63 8.30
C SER A 104 8.17 -13.15 6.91
N LYS A 105 8.11 -11.82 6.73
CA LYS A 105 7.99 -11.17 5.43
C LYS A 105 8.99 -10.02 5.35
N ALA A 106 9.65 -9.86 4.21
CA ALA A 106 10.60 -8.77 3.96
C ALA A 106 10.47 -8.28 2.52
N SER A 107 10.43 -6.97 2.34
CA SER A 107 10.57 -6.37 1.02
C SER A 107 12.05 -6.11 0.77
N LYS A 108 12.51 -6.46 -0.44
CA LYS A 108 13.90 -6.26 -0.86
C LYS A 108 13.91 -5.61 -2.25
N VAL A 109 14.55 -4.45 -2.33
CA VAL A 109 14.77 -3.76 -3.60
C VAL A 109 15.85 -4.49 -4.40
N ASP A 110 15.56 -4.76 -5.66
CA ASP A 110 16.50 -5.35 -6.62
C ASP A 110 16.91 -4.23 -7.60
N PRO A 111 18.15 -3.73 -7.56
CA PRO A 111 18.57 -2.59 -8.39
C PRO A 111 18.56 -2.89 -9.90
N GLU A 112 18.52 -4.17 -10.30
CA GLU A 112 18.47 -4.57 -11.70
C GLU A 112 17.07 -4.53 -12.30
N LYS A 113 16.03 -4.54 -11.49
CA LYS A 113 14.64 -4.46 -11.95
C LYS A 113 14.18 -3.01 -12.11
N PRO A 114 13.23 -2.75 -13.02
CA PRO A 114 12.62 -1.44 -13.12
C PRO A 114 11.90 -1.08 -11.80
N MET A 115 11.94 0.20 -11.44
CA MET A 115 11.32 0.70 -10.23
C MET A 115 10.80 2.11 -10.38
N VAL A 116 9.78 2.46 -9.63
CA VAL A 116 9.19 3.79 -9.59
C VAL A 116 8.81 4.16 -8.15
N ALA A 117 8.82 5.45 -7.84
CA ALA A 117 8.30 5.97 -6.59
C ALA A 117 6.90 6.57 -6.78
N LEU A 118 5.88 5.91 -6.25
CA LEU A 118 4.58 6.55 -6.07
C LEU A 118 4.70 7.57 -4.92
N THR A 119 4.29 8.79 -5.16
CA THR A 119 4.35 9.84 -4.14
C THR A 119 2.99 10.53 -4.00
N PHE A 120 2.60 10.78 -2.75
CA PHE A 120 1.30 11.33 -2.41
C PHE A 120 1.47 12.61 -1.61
N ASP A 121 0.87 13.70 -2.09
CA ASP A 121 0.92 15.02 -1.48
C ASP A 121 -0.38 15.34 -0.71
N ASP A 122 -0.31 16.34 0.16
CA ASP A 122 -1.39 16.97 0.91
C ASP A 122 -1.96 16.17 2.10
N GLY A 123 -1.70 14.87 2.18
CA GLY A 123 -2.21 14.02 3.26
C GLY A 123 -1.60 14.30 4.65
N PRO A 124 -1.82 13.42 5.62
CA PRO A 124 -2.81 12.33 5.59
C PRO A 124 -4.27 12.80 5.53
N GLY A 125 -5.16 12.00 4.97
CA GLY A 125 -6.57 12.27 4.88
C GLY A 125 -7.44 11.02 5.10
N LYS A 126 -8.73 11.15 4.90
CA LYS A 126 -9.71 10.07 5.16
C LYS A 126 -9.53 8.82 4.28
N TYR A 127 -8.77 8.92 3.20
CA TYR A 127 -8.55 7.79 2.28
C TYR A 127 -7.17 7.14 2.45
N THR A 128 -6.27 7.77 3.24
CA THR A 128 -4.88 7.35 3.38
C THR A 128 -4.77 5.95 3.97
N ASP A 129 -5.54 5.61 5.02
CA ASP A 129 -5.47 4.28 5.63
C ASP A 129 -5.83 3.15 4.65
N SER A 130 -6.85 3.35 3.80
CA SER A 130 -7.19 2.37 2.77
C SER A 130 -6.12 2.23 1.67
N LEU A 131 -5.39 3.31 1.39
CA LEU A 131 -4.22 3.26 0.50
C LEU A 131 -3.07 2.47 1.15
N LEU A 132 -2.85 2.65 2.46
CA LEU A 132 -1.86 1.87 3.21
C LEU A 132 -2.21 0.38 3.23
N ASP A 133 -3.50 0.01 3.38
CA ASP A 133 -3.96 -1.39 3.25
C ASP A 133 -3.52 -1.98 1.91
N LYS A 134 -3.72 -1.22 0.82
CA LYS A 134 -3.36 -1.67 -0.52
C LYS A 134 -1.85 -1.80 -0.73
N LEU A 135 -1.08 -0.84 -0.25
CA LEU A 135 0.38 -0.90 -0.29
C LEU A 135 0.91 -2.11 0.49
N GLU A 136 0.40 -2.35 1.69
CA GLU A 136 0.80 -3.48 2.54
C GLU A 136 0.43 -4.82 1.90
N GLU A 137 -0.76 -4.95 1.31
CA GLU A 137 -1.22 -6.15 0.60
C GLU A 137 -0.20 -6.62 -0.46
N TYR A 138 0.35 -5.67 -1.21
CA TYR A 138 1.29 -5.94 -2.30
C TYR A 138 2.76 -5.87 -1.89
N GLY A 139 3.06 -5.51 -0.65
CA GLY A 139 4.42 -5.24 -0.19
C GLY A 139 5.05 -4.03 -0.86
N ALA A 140 4.21 -3.18 -1.44
CA ALA A 140 4.60 -1.94 -2.09
C ALA A 140 4.89 -0.84 -1.07
N ARG A 141 5.75 0.10 -1.42
CA ARG A 141 6.05 1.28 -0.61
C ARG A 141 5.85 2.53 -1.43
N ALA A 142 5.58 3.62 -0.74
CA ALA A 142 5.38 4.94 -1.31
C ALA A 142 6.00 6.01 -0.42
N THR A 143 6.11 7.24 -0.91
CA THR A 143 6.54 8.40 -0.14
C THR A 143 5.36 9.37 0.02
N PHE A 144 5.05 9.77 1.25
CA PHE A 144 3.94 10.66 1.57
C PHE A 144 4.48 12.03 2.00
N PHE A 145 4.20 13.08 1.22
CA PHE A 145 4.56 14.45 1.55
C PHE A 145 3.38 15.12 2.28
N MET A 146 3.49 15.21 3.59
CA MET A 146 2.38 15.58 4.46
C MET A 146 2.29 17.09 4.68
N VAL A 147 1.08 17.60 4.68
CA VAL A 147 0.76 18.92 5.22
C VAL A 147 0.69 18.85 6.75
N GLY A 148 1.45 19.70 7.45
CA GLY A 148 1.62 19.63 8.91
C GLY A 148 0.32 19.72 9.69
N THR A 149 -0.64 20.54 9.25
CA THR A 149 -1.98 20.62 9.86
C THR A 149 -2.80 19.33 9.71
N ASN A 150 -2.51 18.52 8.71
CA ASN A 150 -3.10 17.17 8.56
C ASN A 150 -2.31 16.14 9.36
N ALA A 151 -0.98 16.19 9.33
CA ALA A 151 -0.12 15.31 10.14
C ALA A 151 -0.54 15.33 11.63
N ALA A 152 -0.83 16.50 12.17
CA ALA A 152 -1.27 16.64 13.56
C ALA A 152 -2.62 15.96 13.87
N LYS A 153 -3.46 15.70 12.86
CA LYS A 153 -4.79 15.06 13.03
C LYS A 153 -4.75 13.55 12.91
N TYR A 154 -3.75 13.00 12.25
CA TYR A 154 -3.67 11.57 11.89
C TYR A 154 -2.37 10.90 12.38
N PRO A 155 -2.01 11.01 13.68
CA PRO A 155 -0.74 10.47 14.19
C PRO A 155 -0.64 8.95 14.04
N ASP A 156 -1.74 8.22 14.18
CA ASP A 156 -1.73 6.75 14.05
C ASP A 156 -1.55 6.30 12.60
N THR A 157 -2.11 7.03 11.62
CA THR A 157 -1.85 6.81 10.20
C THR A 157 -0.37 7.01 9.86
N ILE A 158 0.28 8.04 10.45
CA ILE A 158 1.71 8.30 10.25
C ILE A 158 2.58 7.17 10.83
N LYS A 159 2.27 6.68 12.03
CA LYS A 159 2.94 5.50 12.61
C LYS A 159 2.83 4.29 11.69
N ARG A 160 1.63 4.04 11.17
CA ARG A 160 1.40 2.93 10.26
C ARG A 160 2.18 3.06 8.95
N MET A 161 2.31 4.27 8.39
CA MET A 161 3.15 4.49 7.20
C MET A 161 4.58 4.00 7.44
N GLU A 162 5.18 4.35 8.59
CA GLU A 162 6.53 3.92 8.95
C GLU A 162 6.60 2.41 9.19
N GLU A 163 5.62 1.83 9.90
CA GLU A 163 5.56 0.40 10.21
C GLU A 163 5.53 -0.48 8.95
N ILE A 164 4.87 -0.04 7.87
CA ILE A 164 4.85 -0.75 6.59
C ILE A 164 6.00 -0.36 5.66
N GLY A 165 6.93 0.50 6.11
CA GLY A 165 8.13 0.91 5.38
C GLY A 165 7.91 1.99 4.33
N CYS A 166 6.82 2.74 4.39
CA CYS A 166 6.63 3.95 3.59
C CYS A 166 7.49 5.11 4.11
N GLU A 167 7.87 6.02 3.23
CA GLU A 167 8.69 7.18 3.57
C GLU A 167 7.84 8.41 3.84
N ILE A 168 8.26 9.19 4.85
CA ILE A 168 7.58 10.39 5.31
C ILE A 168 8.33 11.63 4.83
N GLY A 169 7.66 12.45 4.04
CA GLY A 169 8.13 13.74 3.53
C GLY A 169 7.35 14.92 4.13
N ASN A 170 7.94 16.09 4.06
CA ASN A 170 7.38 17.36 4.52
C ASN A 170 6.78 18.13 3.35
N HIS A 171 5.52 18.58 3.47
CA HIS A 171 4.83 19.41 2.48
C HIS A 171 4.39 20.75 3.05
N THR A 172 5.13 21.27 4.03
CA THR A 172 4.88 22.51 4.80
C THR A 172 3.64 22.43 5.70
N THR A 173 3.55 23.37 6.66
CA THR A 173 2.49 23.31 7.68
C THR A 173 1.12 23.66 7.12
N ASN A 174 1.04 24.72 6.29
CA ASN A 174 -0.22 25.28 5.81
C ASN A 174 -0.30 25.29 4.29
N HIS A 175 0.50 24.49 3.59
CA HIS A 175 0.54 24.43 2.13
C HIS A 175 0.76 25.81 1.48
N LYS A 176 1.62 26.66 2.07
CA LYS A 176 1.90 27.99 1.52
C LYS A 176 2.98 27.95 0.45
N ASN A 177 2.89 28.87 -0.52
CA ASN A 177 3.93 29.06 -1.52
C ASN A 177 5.18 29.66 -0.86
N LEU A 178 6.21 28.84 -0.61
CA LEU A 178 7.43 29.21 0.11
C LEU A 178 8.23 30.36 -0.56
N VAL A 179 8.15 30.48 -1.89
CA VAL A 179 8.87 31.52 -2.62
C VAL A 179 8.39 32.94 -2.23
N LYS A 180 7.12 33.03 -1.81
CA LYS A 180 6.47 34.30 -1.43
C LYS A 180 6.65 34.68 0.03
N LEU A 181 7.25 33.83 0.84
CA LEU A 181 7.44 34.02 2.29
C LEU A 181 8.83 34.64 2.56
N ASP A 182 8.99 35.27 3.71
CA ASP A 182 10.31 35.63 4.25
C ASP A 182 11.02 34.36 4.81
N ASP A 183 12.32 34.51 5.14
CA ASP A 183 13.14 33.39 5.56
C ASP A 183 12.67 32.75 6.87
N ALA A 184 12.18 33.55 7.82
CA ALA A 184 11.67 33.07 9.09
C ALA A 184 10.40 32.26 8.90
N SER A 185 9.47 32.77 8.09
CA SER A 185 8.23 32.06 7.73
C SER A 185 8.48 30.77 6.95
N VAL A 186 9.48 30.72 6.05
CA VAL A 186 9.87 29.48 5.35
C VAL A 186 10.34 28.44 6.35
N LYS A 187 11.23 28.82 7.28
CA LYS A 187 11.71 27.89 8.32
C LYS A 187 10.59 27.41 9.21
N GLU A 188 9.69 28.27 9.63
CA GLU A 188 8.53 27.92 10.48
C GLU A 188 7.61 26.92 9.78
N GLU A 189 7.27 27.13 8.52
CA GLU A 189 6.43 26.22 7.73
C GLU A 189 7.04 24.80 7.63
N ILE A 190 8.36 24.69 7.54
CA ILE A 190 9.06 23.41 7.51
C ILE A 190 9.18 22.79 8.90
N GLN A 191 9.65 23.56 9.90
CA GLN A 191 9.93 23.06 11.24
C GLN A 191 8.67 22.63 11.99
N SER A 192 7.57 23.38 11.85
CA SER A 192 6.29 23.02 12.49
C SER A 192 5.71 21.73 11.92
N THR A 193 5.91 21.45 10.62
CA THR A 193 5.52 20.15 10.03
C THR A 193 6.39 19.02 10.57
N ASP A 194 7.72 19.22 10.63
CA ASP A 194 8.63 18.23 11.21
C ASP A 194 8.28 17.93 12.68
N ALA A 195 7.90 18.96 13.45
CA ALA A 195 7.47 18.78 14.84
C ALA A 195 6.17 17.96 14.94
N ALA A 196 5.21 18.21 14.04
CA ALA A 196 3.96 17.44 14.01
C ALA A 196 4.21 15.95 13.65
N ILE A 197 5.09 15.69 12.69
CA ILE A 197 5.52 14.33 12.31
C ILE A 197 6.27 13.68 13.47
N ALA A 198 7.22 14.40 14.10
CA ALA A 198 8.02 13.88 15.21
C ALA A 198 7.16 13.53 16.44
N ALA A 199 6.05 14.21 16.66
CA ALA A 199 5.10 13.85 17.72
C ALA A 199 4.46 12.46 17.52
N ALA A 200 4.38 11.99 16.28
CA ALA A 200 3.85 10.66 15.95
C ALA A 200 4.94 9.57 15.96
N VAL A 201 6.09 9.82 15.31
CA VAL A 201 7.10 8.77 15.02
C VAL A 201 8.48 9.04 15.67
N GLY A 202 8.66 10.13 16.42
CA GLY A 202 9.88 10.42 17.16
C GLY A 202 10.96 11.17 16.35
N HIS A 203 10.77 11.39 15.06
CA HIS A 203 11.68 12.15 14.19
C HIS A 203 10.92 12.95 13.13
N GLY A 204 11.54 14.01 12.61
CA GLY A 204 10.99 14.79 11.49
C GLY A 204 11.14 14.09 10.13
N ALA A 205 10.54 14.67 9.10
CA ALA A 205 10.65 14.18 7.73
C ALA A 205 12.07 14.26 7.18
N SER A 206 12.47 13.29 6.35
CA SER A 206 13.76 13.23 5.67
C SER A 206 13.83 14.10 4.41
N LEU A 207 12.69 14.34 3.75
CA LEU A 207 12.55 14.99 2.47
C LEU A 207 11.60 16.19 2.55
N LEU A 208 11.75 17.15 1.64
CA LEU A 208 10.83 18.27 1.45
C LEU A 208 10.29 18.28 0.02
N ARG A 209 9.00 18.44 -0.13
CA ARG A 209 8.38 18.84 -1.40
C ARG A 209 7.69 20.20 -1.23
N PRO A 210 8.16 21.26 -1.90
CA PRO A 210 7.53 22.57 -1.82
C PRO A 210 6.14 22.56 -2.47
N PRO A 211 5.11 23.16 -1.83
CA PRO A 211 3.78 23.29 -2.41
C PRO A 211 3.80 23.94 -3.80
N PHE A 212 2.89 23.48 -4.66
CA PHE A 212 2.76 23.93 -6.06
C PHE A 212 4.02 23.66 -6.93
N GLY A 213 4.96 22.85 -6.47
CA GLY A 213 6.26 22.70 -7.12
C GLY A 213 7.09 23.99 -7.15
N SER A 214 6.78 24.95 -6.29
CA SER A 214 7.35 26.31 -6.32
C SER A 214 8.54 26.42 -5.39
N TYR A 215 9.74 26.56 -5.96
CA TYR A 215 10.99 26.73 -5.23
C TYR A 215 11.95 27.69 -5.93
N ASN A 216 12.92 28.20 -5.20
CA ASN A 216 14.05 29.00 -5.70
C ASN A 216 15.29 28.69 -4.83
N ASP A 217 16.41 29.36 -5.08
CA ASP A 217 17.66 29.12 -4.34
C ASP A 217 17.51 29.43 -2.85
N LYS A 218 16.72 30.42 -2.47
CA LYS A 218 16.37 30.72 -1.09
C LYS A 218 15.67 29.51 -0.42
N VAL A 219 14.63 28.98 -1.03
CA VAL A 219 13.90 27.83 -0.49
C VAL A 219 14.82 26.63 -0.36
N LYS A 220 15.65 26.33 -1.36
CA LYS A 220 16.62 25.25 -1.32
C LYS A 220 17.61 25.39 -0.18
N SER A 221 18.17 26.59 0.03
CA SER A 221 19.13 26.86 1.10
C SER A 221 18.53 26.76 2.50
N LEU A 222 17.23 27.05 2.66
CA LEU A 222 16.52 27.00 3.94
C LEU A 222 15.85 25.65 4.21
N ALA A 223 15.77 24.77 3.20
CA ALA A 223 15.07 23.49 3.28
C ALA A 223 15.64 22.56 4.36
N GLY A 224 16.98 22.56 4.55
CA GLY A 224 17.65 21.66 5.50
C GLY A 224 17.52 20.17 5.16
N LYS A 225 16.99 19.85 3.99
CA LYS A 225 16.75 18.48 3.48
C LYS A 225 16.69 18.47 1.94
N PRO A 226 16.80 17.30 1.29
CA PRO A 226 16.63 17.17 -0.15
C PRO A 226 15.26 17.65 -0.61
N VAL A 227 15.23 18.35 -1.76
CA VAL A 227 14.01 18.89 -2.36
C VAL A 227 13.53 17.95 -3.46
N ILE A 228 12.41 17.27 -3.26
CA ILE A 228 11.89 16.26 -4.17
C ILE A 228 10.73 16.82 -4.98
N MET A 229 10.89 16.76 -6.29
CA MET A 229 9.87 17.07 -7.26
C MET A 229 9.33 15.76 -7.86
N TRP A 230 8.77 15.81 -9.05
CA TRP A 230 8.26 14.67 -9.82
C TRP A 230 8.74 14.73 -11.26
N SER A 231 8.78 13.60 -11.93
CA SER A 231 8.98 13.48 -13.38
C SER A 231 7.68 13.22 -14.10
N LEU A 232 6.71 12.58 -13.44
CA LEU A 232 5.39 12.30 -13.98
C LEU A 232 4.31 12.96 -13.12
N ASP A 233 3.67 14.00 -13.66
CA ASP A 233 2.50 14.65 -13.06
C ASP A 233 1.23 13.97 -13.59
N THR A 234 0.51 13.29 -12.72
CA THR A 234 -0.73 12.60 -13.11
C THR A 234 -1.87 13.56 -13.45
N LEU A 235 -1.76 14.81 -13.01
CA LEU A 235 -2.84 15.81 -13.09
C LEU A 235 -4.14 15.31 -12.46
N ASP A 236 -4.07 14.51 -11.41
CA ASP A 236 -5.22 13.90 -10.72
C ASP A 236 -6.18 14.97 -10.18
N TRP A 237 -5.64 16.04 -9.57
CA TRP A 237 -6.38 17.20 -9.10
C TRP A 237 -7.23 17.89 -10.21
N LYS A 238 -6.84 17.74 -11.48
CA LYS A 238 -7.52 18.31 -12.66
C LYS A 238 -8.42 17.28 -13.35
N LYS A 239 -7.93 16.05 -13.57
CA LYS A 239 -8.66 14.99 -14.27
C LYS A 239 -9.86 14.49 -13.46
N LYS A 240 -9.70 14.29 -12.15
CA LYS A 240 -10.74 13.85 -11.20
C LYS A 240 -11.47 12.57 -11.63
N ASP A 241 -10.76 11.68 -12.31
CA ASP A 241 -11.25 10.42 -12.85
C ASP A 241 -10.16 9.36 -12.69
N ALA A 242 -10.46 8.30 -11.92
CA ALA A 242 -9.50 7.25 -11.58
C ALA A 242 -8.99 6.48 -12.80
N ALA A 243 -9.86 6.21 -13.78
CA ALA A 243 -9.49 5.48 -14.99
C ALA A 243 -8.55 6.30 -15.87
N LEU A 244 -8.87 7.60 -16.07
CA LEU A 244 -8.01 8.50 -16.85
C LEU A 244 -6.64 8.73 -16.20
N ILE A 245 -6.57 8.75 -14.85
CA ILE A 245 -5.32 8.86 -14.11
C ILE A 245 -4.50 7.59 -14.30
N ARG A 246 -5.11 6.43 -14.04
CA ARG A 246 -4.48 5.11 -14.20
C ARG A 246 -3.93 4.92 -15.62
N ASP A 247 -4.75 5.10 -16.64
CA ASP A 247 -4.39 4.85 -18.03
C ASP A 247 -3.23 5.74 -18.45
N TYR A 248 -3.27 7.02 -18.09
CA TYR A 248 -2.18 7.95 -18.36
C TYR A 248 -0.85 7.50 -17.71
N VAL A 249 -0.87 7.07 -16.46
CA VAL A 249 0.35 6.57 -15.80
C VAL A 249 0.87 5.32 -16.51
N LEU A 250 0.00 4.32 -16.77
CA LEU A 250 0.41 3.06 -17.38
C LEU A 250 0.97 3.22 -18.80
N GLU A 251 0.53 4.25 -19.54
CA GLU A 251 1.00 4.58 -20.89
C GLU A 251 2.34 5.34 -20.89
N THR A 252 2.65 6.08 -19.81
CA THR A 252 3.76 7.04 -19.82
C THR A 252 4.89 6.71 -18.84
N VAL A 253 4.64 5.84 -17.87
CA VAL A 253 5.60 5.51 -16.81
C VAL A 253 6.88 4.91 -17.35
N SER A 254 8.01 5.33 -16.79
CA SER A 254 9.35 4.84 -17.09
C SER A 254 10.11 4.46 -15.83
N ASP A 255 11.10 3.57 -15.96
CA ASP A 255 12.00 3.17 -14.88
C ASP A 255 12.74 4.38 -14.31
N GLY A 256 12.59 4.63 -13.02
CA GLY A 256 13.19 5.76 -12.31
C GLY A 256 12.27 6.97 -12.12
N ASP A 257 11.01 6.87 -12.54
CA ASP A 257 10.04 7.96 -12.35
C ASP A 257 9.66 8.17 -10.88
N VAL A 258 9.47 9.44 -10.53
CA VAL A 258 8.79 9.92 -9.34
C VAL A 258 7.41 10.43 -9.77
N ILE A 259 6.36 9.75 -9.33
CA ILE A 259 4.99 9.96 -9.80
C ILE A 259 4.21 10.75 -8.75
N LEU A 260 3.62 11.89 -9.14
CA LEU A 260 2.81 12.75 -8.29
C LEU A 260 1.34 12.32 -8.29
N LEU A 261 0.81 12.11 -7.09
CA LEU A 261 -0.59 11.87 -6.76
C LEU A 261 -0.96 12.64 -5.48
N HIS A 262 -2.24 12.62 -5.09
CA HIS A 262 -2.73 13.21 -3.84
C HIS A 262 -3.64 12.24 -3.10
N ASP A 263 -3.33 11.88 -1.85
CA ASP A 263 -4.09 10.89 -1.07
C ASP A 263 -5.33 11.46 -0.33
N ILE A 264 -5.60 12.73 -0.52
CA ILE A 264 -6.79 13.41 0.02
C ILE A 264 -8.03 13.27 -0.89
N HIS A 265 -7.88 12.74 -2.09
CA HIS A 265 -8.95 12.61 -3.08
C HIS A 265 -9.27 11.14 -3.38
N ASP A 266 -10.57 10.80 -3.43
CA ASP A 266 -11.04 9.44 -3.73
C ASP A 266 -10.65 8.96 -5.13
N PHE A 267 -10.75 9.81 -6.15
CA PHE A 267 -10.36 9.47 -7.51
C PHE A 267 -8.85 9.17 -7.64
N SER A 268 -7.99 9.84 -6.88
CA SER A 268 -6.54 9.58 -6.87
C SER A 268 -6.23 8.26 -6.17
N VAL A 269 -6.86 8.01 -5.02
CA VAL A 269 -6.67 6.77 -4.26
C VAL A 269 -7.25 5.58 -5.03
N ASN A 270 -8.42 5.72 -5.66
CA ASN A 270 -8.98 4.68 -6.52
C ASN A 270 -8.09 4.37 -7.73
N ALA A 271 -7.46 5.40 -8.33
CA ALA A 271 -6.45 5.18 -9.37
C ALA A 271 -5.24 4.40 -8.83
N ALA A 272 -4.74 4.75 -7.64
CA ALA A 272 -3.63 4.04 -7.00
C ALA A 272 -3.97 2.58 -6.69
N PHE A 273 -5.21 2.26 -6.30
CA PHE A 273 -5.66 0.88 -6.08
C PHE A 273 -5.52 0.00 -7.32
N GLU A 274 -5.71 0.58 -8.52
CA GLU A 274 -5.53 -0.14 -9.77
C GLU A 274 -4.08 -0.07 -10.30
N LEU A 275 -3.36 1.02 -10.04
CA LEU A 275 -1.96 1.21 -10.46
C LEU A 275 -1.01 0.26 -9.75
N ILE A 276 -1.16 0.09 -8.43
CA ILE A 276 -0.27 -0.74 -7.61
C ILE A 276 -0.14 -2.17 -8.19
N PRO A 277 -1.23 -2.96 -8.36
CA PRO A 277 -1.11 -4.30 -8.92
C PRO A 277 -0.61 -4.30 -10.37
N LYS A 278 -1.07 -3.37 -11.21
CA LYS A 278 -0.72 -3.34 -12.63
C LYS A 278 0.76 -3.00 -12.87
N LEU A 279 1.33 -2.07 -12.12
CA LEU A 279 2.76 -1.75 -12.19
C LEU A 279 3.61 -2.94 -11.73
N ILE A 280 3.20 -3.64 -10.68
CA ILE A 280 3.88 -4.86 -10.21
C ILE A 280 3.78 -5.98 -11.26
N GLU A 281 2.63 -6.17 -11.90
CA GLU A 281 2.44 -7.12 -13.01
C GLU A 281 3.33 -6.79 -14.22
N GLN A 282 3.57 -5.50 -14.49
CA GLN A 282 4.51 -5.03 -15.52
C GLN A 282 5.98 -5.19 -15.10
N GLY A 283 6.25 -5.66 -13.88
CA GLY A 283 7.60 -5.92 -13.36
C GLY A 283 8.23 -4.76 -12.59
N TYR A 284 7.52 -3.64 -12.40
CA TYR A 284 8.04 -2.53 -11.60
C TYR A 284 8.05 -2.88 -10.11
N GLN A 285 9.09 -2.46 -9.42
CA GLN A 285 9.12 -2.37 -7.96
C GLN A 285 8.58 -1.00 -7.54
N LEU A 286 7.62 -0.98 -6.60
CA LEU A 286 7.11 0.24 -6.01
C LEU A 286 7.88 0.51 -4.72
N VAL A 287 8.70 1.53 -4.74
CA VAL A 287 9.69 1.83 -3.70
C VAL A 287 9.53 3.28 -3.21
N THR A 288 10.19 3.62 -2.11
CA THR A 288 10.25 5.01 -1.65
C THR A 288 11.22 5.83 -2.52
N VAL A 289 11.15 7.14 -2.44
CA VAL A 289 12.09 8.04 -3.15
C VAL A 289 13.53 7.78 -2.71
N SER A 290 13.77 7.61 -1.41
CA SER A 290 15.11 7.32 -0.89
C SER A 290 15.64 5.97 -1.36
N GLU A 291 14.81 4.93 -1.39
CA GLU A 291 15.20 3.61 -1.92
C GLU A 291 15.48 3.65 -3.42
N LEU A 292 14.69 4.41 -4.17
CA LEU A 292 14.91 4.61 -5.60
C LEU A 292 16.26 5.30 -5.85
N ALA A 293 16.57 6.35 -5.09
CA ALA A 293 17.85 7.05 -5.18
C ALA A 293 19.03 6.12 -4.82
N GLU A 294 18.92 5.40 -3.69
CA GLU A 294 19.95 4.46 -3.23
C GLU A 294 20.21 3.34 -4.26
N ALA A 295 19.16 2.75 -4.82
CA ALA A 295 19.26 1.71 -5.84
C ALA A 295 19.95 2.21 -7.13
N ARG A 296 19.96 3.52 -7.37
CA ARG A 296 20.68 4.18 -8.48
C ARG A 296 22.05 4.74 -8.08
N GLY A 297 22.50 4.47 -6.85
CA GLY A 297 23.79 4.97 -6.34
C GLY A 297 23.80 6.48 -6.12
N ILE A 298 22.65 7.12 -5.97
CA ILE A 298 22.50 8.56 -5.78
C ILE A 298 22.32 8.85 -4.29
N SER A 299 23.25 9.62 -3.71
CA SER A 299 23.12 10.16 -2.37
C SER A 299 22.30 11.45 -2.42
N LEU A 300 21.20 11.51 -1.66
CA LEU A 300 20.36 12.69 -1.58
C LEU A 300 21.01 13.75 -0.68
N GLU A 301 21.24 14.96 -1.20
CA GLU A 301 21.90 16.06 -0.50
C GLU A 301 20.89 17.16 -0.12
N ASN A 302 21.08 17.76 1.07
CA ASN A 302 20.26 18.86 1.53
C ASN A 302 20.35 20.05 0.59
N GLY A 303 19.21 20.67 0.27
CA GLY A 303 19.12 21.81 -0.62
C GLY A 303 19.29 21.48 -2.11
N VAL A 304 19.53 20.22 -2.46
CA VAL A 304 19.60 19.78 -3.84
C VAL A 304 18.21 19.30 -4.30
N ARG A 305 17.86 19.63 -5.55
CA ARG A 305 16.58 19.27 -6.15
C ARG A 305 16.69 17.98 -6.96
N TYR A 306 15.78 17.05 -6.75
CA TYR A 306 15.64 15.81 -7.51
C TYR A 306 14.22 15.67 -8.05
N SER A 307 14.04 15.06 -9.22
CA SER A 307 12.72 14.82 -9.83
C SER A 307 12.57 13.43 -10.43
N GLN A 308 13.67 12.72 -10.64
CA GLN A 308 13.74 11.42 -11.29
C GLN A 308 15.06 10.74 -10.98
N PHE A 309 15.11 9.42 -11.14
CA PHE A 309 16.28 8.60 -10.86
C PHE A 309 16.47 7.55 -11.94
N TYR A 310 16.64 7.98 -13.19
CA TYR A 310 16.82 7.07 -14.33
C TYR A 310 18.14 6.31 -14.25
N LYS A 311 18.15 5.07 -14.76
CA LYS A 311 19.35 4.25 -14.86
C LYS A 311 20.32 4.94 -15.83
N GLN A 312 21.56 5.16 -15.40
CA GLN A 312 22.63 5.75 -16.24
C GLN A 312 23.18 4.73 -17.21
#